data_d2d294995a9b427c13e1ad461ce32a28
#
_entry.id   d2d294995a9b427c13e1ad461ce32a28
#
_cell.length_a   1.000
_cell.length_b   1.000
_cell.length_c   1.000
_cell.angle_alpha   90.00
_cell.angle_beta   90.00
_cell.angle_gamma   90.00
#
_symmetry.space_group_name_H-M   'P 1'
#
loop_
_entity.id
_entity.type
_entity.pdbx_description
1 polymer ?
#
loop_
_entity_poly.entity_id
_entity_poly.type
_entity_poly.pdbx_seq_one_letter_code
_entity_poly.pdbx_strand_id
1 'polypeptide(L)'
;LDDEKQRLIGSETINYRNNSPHQLNYLWVQLDQNRFDPKSEELLIQEAPGLEGISFGRLRSQLYRKSFKGGHQIKKVTDKKGNDIKYNIIGTMMRIDLEKPIPPKSNYIFNIDWEYNIIDADLNRARGGYEYFKEDKNYIYEIAQWFPRMAAYTDYTGWQNKQFLGSGEFTLEFGNYRVEITA
;
A
#
# COMPACT_ATOMS: atom_id res chain seq x y z
N LEU A 1 6.09 13.73 6.23
CA LEU A 1 5.46 14.26 5.02
C LEU A 1 6.41 15.26 4.36
N ASP A 2 6.63 15.14 3.06
CA ASP A 2 7.36 16.11 2.23
C ASP A 2 6.30 16.92 1.45
N ASP A 3 5.98 18.10 1.99
CA ASP A 3 4.94 18.99 1.48
C ASP A 3 5.33 19.66 0.15
N GLU A 4 6.63 19.84 -0.10
CA GLU A 4 7.11 20.41 -1.37
C GLU A 4 6.95 19.44 -2.55
N LYS A 5 7.03 18.13 -2.28
CA LYS A 5 6.97 17.07 -3.30
C LYS A 5 5.71 16.25 -3.25
N GLN A 6 4.79 16.57 -2.34
CA GLN A 6 3.58 15.78 -2.05
C GLN A 6 3.91 14.29 -1.91
N ARG A 7 4.87 13.98 -1.02
CA ARG A 7 5.39 12.63 -0.82
C ARG A 7 5.30 12.22 0.65
N LEU A 8 4.89 10.99 0.87
CA LEU A 8 4.99 10.37 2.18
C LEU A 8 6.21 9.44 2.22
N ILE A 9 7.03 9.59 3.26
CA ILE A 9 8.20 8.75 3.53
C ILE A 9 7.95 8.12 4.89
N GLY A 10 8.11 6.82 4.98
CA GLY A 10 7.87 6.07 6.20
C GLY A 10 8.89 4.98 6.45
N SER A 11 9.02 4.66 7.74
CA SER A 11 9.73 3.48 8.23
C SER A 11 8.86 2.84 9.30
N GLU A 12 8.77 1.53 9.29
CA GLU A 12 7.99 0.81 10.28
C GLU A 12 8.70 -0.43 10.77
N THR A 13 8.45 -0.77 12.03
CA THR A 13 8.84 -2.04 12.63
C THR A 13 7.60 -2.85 12.90
N ILE A 14 7.52 -4.03 12.31
CA ILE A 14 6.40 -4.95 12.47
C ILE A 14 6.84 -6.09 13.38
N ASN A 15 6.12 -6.28 14.48
CA ASN A 15 6.24 -7.45 15.35
C ASN A 15 5.04 -8.37 15.10
N TYR A 16 5.19 -9.27 14.14
CA TYR A 16 4.15 -10.22 13.77
C TYR A 16 4.15 -11.42 14.71
N ARG A 17 2.99 -11.74 15.29
CA ARG A 17 2.78 -12.94 16.09
C ARG A 17 1.98 -13.98 15.29
N ASN A 18 2.57 -15.14 15.11
CA ASN A 18 1.86 -16.26 14.49
C ASN A 18 0.94 -16.94 15.51
N ASN A 19 -0.34 -16.56 15.51
CA ASN A 19 -1.35 -17.17 16.38
C ASN A 19 -1.98 -18.44 15.78
N SER A 20 -1.67 -18.77 14.52
CA SER A 20 -2.20 -19.96 13.86
C SER A 20 -1.55 -21.26 14.40
N PRO A 21 -2.17 -22.43 14.18
CA PRO A 21 -1.57 -23.71 14.48
C PRO A 21 -0.48 -24.14 13.49
N HIS A 22 -0.31 -23.39 12.39
CA HIS A 22 0.61 -23.72 11.32
C HIS A 22 1.93 -22.94 11.45
N GLN A 23 3.03 -23.55 11.00
CA GLN A 23 4.25 -22.79 10.77
C GLN A 23 4.12 -21.98 9.47
N LEU A 24 4.65 -20.76 9.43
CA LEU A 24 4.58 -19.87 8.29
C LEU A 24 5.95 -19.73 7.64
N ASN A 25 6.05 -20.09 6.37
CA ASN A 25 7.29 -20.04 5.59
C ASN A 25 7.52 -18.69 4.91
N TYR A 26 6.51 -17.88 4.81
CA TYR A 26 6.50 -16.55 4.22
C TYR A 26 5.41 -15.70 4.85
N LEU A 27 5.53 -14.39 4.69
CA LEU A 27 4.53 -13.41 5.08
C LEU A 27 4.01 -12.68 3.85
N TRP A 28 2.79 -12.16 3.96
CA TRP A 28 2.21 -11.24 2.99
C TRP A 28 1.93 -9.89 3.62
N VAL A 29 2.27 -8.84 2.89
CA VAL A 29 2.04 -7.44 3.25
C VAL A 29 1.23 -6.79 2.15
N GLN A 30 0.22 -6.02 2.52
CA GLN A 30 -0.62 -5.24 1.62
C GLN A 30 0.06 -3.92 1.31
N LEU A 31 0.12 -3.57 0.04
CA LEU A 31 0.66 -2.32 -0.49
C LEU A 31 -0.45 -1.59 -1.25
N ASP A 32 -1.48 -1.11 -0.53
CA ASP A 32 -2.70 -0.61 -1.15
C ASP A 32 -2.47 0.59 -2.08
N GLN A 33 -1.46 1.42 -1.80
CA GLN A 33 -1.09 2.54 -2.66
C GLN A 33 -0.62 2.11 -4.06
N ASN A 34 -0.25 0.84 -4.25
CA ASN A 34 0.13 0.30 -5.56
C ASN A 34 -1.03 0.27 -6.56
N ARG A 35 -2.28 0.44 -6.10
CA ARG A 35 -3.41 0.69 -7.01
C ARG A 35 -3.19 1.95 -7.87
N PHE A 36 -2.40 2.90 -7.39
CA PHE A 36 -2.08 4.13 -8.12
C PHE A 36 -0.86 4.02 -9.05
N ASP A 37 -0.22 2.85 -9.11
CA ASP A 37 0.79 2.58 -10.13
C ASP A 37 0.15 2.63 -11.53
N PRO A 38 0.78 3.27 -12.52
CA PRO A 38 0.24 3.32 -13.89
C PRO A 38 0.11 1.95 -14.56
N LYS A 39 0.75 0.92 -14.02
CA LYS A 39 0.63 -0.48 -14.45
C LYS A 39 -0.24 -1.32 -13.53
N SER A 40 -1.01 -0.69 -12.64
CA SER A 40 -1.85 -1.42 -11.69
C SER A 40 -2.91 -2.25 -12.40
N GLU A 41 -3.23 -3.39 -11.83
CA GLU A 41 -4.28 -4.28 -12.35
C GLU A 41 -5.64 -3.55 -12.42
N GLU A 42 -5.94 -2.68 -11.44
CA GLU A 42 -7.13 -1.81 -11.48
C GLU A 42 -7.24 -1.02 -12.78
N LEU A 43 -6.13 -0.43 -13.27
CA LEU A 43 -6.13 0.31 -14.54
C LEU A 43 -6.22 -0.60 -15.76
N LEU A 44 -5.62 -1.79 -15.71
CA LEU A 44 -5.60 -2.72 -16.83
C LEU A 44 -6.96 -3.37 -17.09
N ILE A 45 -7.77 -3.56 -16.03
CA ILE A 45 -9.11 -4.17 -16.15
C ILE A 45 -10.22 -3.14 -16.42
N GLN A 46 -9.90 -1.83 -16.44
CA GLN A 46 -10.91 -0.81 -16.76
C GLN A 46 -11.42 -0.99 -18.18
N GLU A 47 -12.75 -1.08 -18.28
CA GLU A 47 -13.42 -1.13 -19.59
C GLU A 47 -13.18 0.17 -20.38
N ALA A 48 -13.02 0.02 -21.68
CA ALA A 48 -12.95 1.16 -22.57
C ALA A 48 -14.27 1.97 -22.49
N PRO A 49 -14.22 3.32 -22.64
CA PRO A 49 -15.43 4.12 -22.72
C PRO A 49 -16.32 3.60 -23.86
N GLY A 50 -17.64 3.57 -23.62
CA GLY A 50 -18.62 3.23 -24.64
C GLY A 50 -18.58 4.18 -25.84
N LEU A 51 -19.33 3.84 -26.91
CA LEU A 51 -19.41 4.61 -28.16
C LEU A 51 -19.96 6.04 -27.98
N GLU A 52 -20.59 6.34 -26.84
CA GLU A 52 -21.13 7.68 -26.55
C GLU A 52 -20.05 8.73 -26.20
N GLY A 53 -18.79 8.30 -26.15
CA GLY A 53 -17.67 9.17 -25.87
C GLY A 53 -17.33 9.29 -24.37
N ILE A 54 -16.39 10.16 -24.08
CA ILE A 54 -15.86 10.40 -22.74
C ILE A 54 -15.87 11.90 -22.43
N SER A 55 -16.29 12.29 -21.25
CA SER A 55 -16.21 13.69 -20.81
C SER A 55 -14.74 14.14 -20.66
N PHE A 56 -14.48 15.42 -20.87
CA PHE A 56 -13.14 16.00 -20.68
C PHE A 56 -12.57 15.74 -19.29
N GLY A 57 -13.41 15.83 -18.26
CA GLY A 57 -12.98 15.53 -16.88
C GLY A 57 -12.50 14.08 -16.71
N ARG A 58 -13.26 13.13 -17.28
CA ARG A 58 -12.88 11.71 -17.25
C ARG A 58 -11.61 11.44 -18.07
N LEU A 59 -11.48 12.07 -19.23
CA LEU A 59 -10.26 11.94 -20.05
C LEU A 59 -9.04 12.49 -19.30
N ARG A 60 -9.16 13.68 -18.72
CA ARG A 60 -8.10 14.29 -17.91
C ARG A 60 -7.66 13.39 -16.76
N SER A 61 -8.60 12.84 -16.01
CA SER A 61 -8.33 11.89 -14.92
C SER A 61 -7.62 10.62 -15.43
N GLN A 62 -8.06 10.05 -16.53
CA GLN A 62 -7.41 8.86 -17.10
C GLN A 62 -5.97 9.13 -17.58
N LEU A 63 -5.74 10.27 -18.22
CA LEU A 63 -4.40 10.67 -18.65
C LEU A 63 -3.47 10.91 -17.45
N TYR A 64 -3.98 11.58 -16.44
CA TYR A 64 -3.26 11.78 -15.18
C TYR A 64 -2.87 10.44 -14.54
N ARG A 65 -3.83 9.53 -14.36
CA ARG A 65 -3.59 8.20 -13.78
C ARG A 65 -2.51 7.41 -14.53
N LYS A 66 -2.49 7.48 -15.85
CA LYS A 66 -1.48 6.80 -16.67
C LYS A 66 -0.07 7.39 -16.54
N SER A 67 0.04 8.66 -16.20
CA SER A 67 1.32 9.37 -16.07
C SER A 67 1.80 9.48 -14.61
N PHE A 68 0.92 9.29 -13.64
CA PHE A 68 1.23 9.45 -12.23
C PHE A 68 2.13 8.30 -11.75
N LYS A 69 3.25 8.66 -11.13
CA LYS A 69 4.20 7.70 -10.54
C LYS A 69 3.78 7.35 -9.11
N GLY A 70 2.65 6.65 -8.99
CA GLY A 70 2.10 6.18 -7.71
C GLY A 70 2.65 4.82 -7.30
N GLY A 71 2.18 4.37 -6.15
CA GLY A 71 2.58 3.09 -5.54
C GLY A 71 3.75 3.21 -4.57
N HIS A 72 3.79 2.28 -3.62
CA HIS A 72 4.88 2.18 -2.67
C HIS A 72 6.21 1.85 -3.37
N GLN A 73 7.22 2.65 -3.11
CA GLN A 73 8.61 2.35 -3.43
C GLN A 73 9.24 1.78 -2.16
N ILE A 74 9.36 0.47 -2.09
CA ILE A 74 10.02 -0.21 -0.97
C ILE A 74 11.52 0.02 -1.10
N LYS A 75 12.10 0.70 -0.12
CA LYS A 75 13.54 1.04 -0.08
C LYS A 75 14.35 -0.09 0.54
N LYS A 76 13.79 -0.67 1.61
CA LYS A 76 14.48 -1.71 2.36
C LYS A 76 13.49 -2.58 3.12
N VAL A 77 13.79 -3.87 3.21
CA VAL A 77 13.12 -4.81 4.11
C VAL A 77 14.21 -5.57 4.87
N THR A 78 14.20 -5.49 6.20
CA THR A 78 15.25 -6.11 7.03
C THR A 78 14.69 -6.91 8.19
N ASP A 79 15.46 -7.88 8.63
CA ASP A 79 15.20 -8.58 9.87
C ASP A 79 15.51 -7.70 11.11
N LYS A 80 15.24 -8.21 12.29
CA LYS A 80 15.55 -7.54 13.57
C LYS A 80 17.03 -7.15 13.73
N LYS A 81 17.94 -7.82 13.02
CA LYS A 81 19.38 -7.55 13.09
C LYS A 81 19.86 -6.58 12.02
N GLY A 82 18.98 -6.14 11.13
CA GLY A 82 19.29 -5.25 10.02
C GLY A 82 19.77 -5.97 8.76
N ASN A 83 19.71 -7.31 8.69
CA ASN A 83 20.03 -8.06 7.48
C ASN A 83 18.88 -7.94 6.48
N ASP A 84 19.19 -7.81 5.20
CA ASP A 84 18.20 -7.73 4.13
C ASP A 84 17.39 -9.03 4.01
N ILE A 85 16.09 -8.90 3.83
CA ILE A 85 15.17 -10.01 3.61
C ILE A 85 14.71 -9.99 2.16
N LYS A 86 14.67 -11.17 1.52
CA LYS A 86 14.16 -11.32 0.17
C LYS A 86 12.64 -11.10 0.15
N TYR A 87 12.19 -10.29 -0.78
CA TYR A 87 10.77 -10.05 -1.02
C TYR A 87 10.46 -9.97 -2.52
N ASN A 88 9.21 -10.15 -2.86
CA ASN A 88 8.70 -9.97 -4.21
C ASN A 88 7.37 -9.20 -4.17
N ILE A 89 7.22 -8.19 -5.03
CA ILE A 89 6.01 -7.39 -5.14
C ILE A 89 5.22 -7.88 -6.34
N ILE A 90 3.95 -8.17 -6.10
CA ILE A 90 2.98 -8.64 -7.11
C ILE A 90 1.76 -7.73 -6.97
N GLY A 91 1.66 -6.72 -7.85
CA GLY A 91 0.60 -5.71 -7.78
C GLY A 91 0.52 -5.02 -6.42
N THR A 92 -0.59 -5.17 -5.71
CA THR A 92 -0.83 -4.56 -4.40
C THR A 92 -0.39 -5.45 -3.22
N MET A 93 0.36 -6.51 -3.48
CA MET A 93 0.81 -7.43 -2.45
C MET A 93 2.33 -7.60 -2.49
N MET A 94 2.96 -7.65 -1.32
CA MET A 94 4.36 -7.99 -1.16
C MET A 94 4.50 -9.29 -0.37
N ARG A 95 5.17 -10.27 -0.97
CA ARG A 95 5.55 -11.52 -0.30
C ARG A 95 6.96 -11.37 0.27
N ILE A 96 7.12 -11.73 1.53
CA ILE A 96 8.41 -11.77 2.23
C ILE A 96 8.75 -13.23 2.46
N ASP A 97 9.87 -13.70 1.89
CA ASP A 97 10.35 -15.06 2.04
C ASP A 97 11.24 -15.17 3.29
N LEU A 98 10.89 -16.09 4.17
CA LEU A 98 11.56 -16.26 5.45
C LEU A 98 12.70 -17.31 5.32
N GLU A 99 13.89 -17.00 5.84
CA GLU A 99 14.97 -17.99 5.91
C GLU A 99 14.62 -19.17 6.82
N LYS A 100 13.87 -18.89 7.88
CA LYS A 100 13.37 -19.89 8.82
C LYS A 100 11.88 -19.68 9.02
N PRO A 101 11.08 -20.75 8.98
CA PRO A 101 9.66 -20.67 9.24
C PRO A 101 9.35 -20.09 10.63
N ILE A 102 8.26 -19.36 10.74
CA ILE A 102 7.75 -18.86 12.03
C ILE A 102 6.88 -19.95 12.64
N PRO A 103 7.29 -20.58 13.76
CA PRO A 103 6.47 -21.58 14.44
C PRO A 103 5.16 -21.00 14.97
N PRO A 104 4.16 -21.85 15.25
CA PRO A 104 2.98 -21.44 16.00
C PRO A 104 3.35 -20.74 17.32
N LYS A 105 2.57 -19.73 17.69
CA LYS A 105 2.70 -18.95 18.93
C LYS A 105 4.03 -18.20 19.10
N SER A 106 4.81 -18.07 18.03
CA SER A 106 6.06 -17.32 18.03
C SER A 106 5.94 -15.97 17.34
N ASN A 107 6.95 -15.14 17.53
CA ASN A 107 7.00 -13.79 16.95
C ASN A 107 8.11 -13.70 15.91
N TYR A 108 7.88 -12.83 14.92
CA TYR A 108 8.88 -12.43 13.94
C TYR A 108 8.89 -10.91 13.82
N ILE A 109 10.07 -10.30 13.95
CA ILE A 109 10.24 -8.85 13.88
C ILE A 109 11.02 -8.50 12.62
N PHE A 110 10.50 -7.56 11.86
CA PHE A 110 11.14 -7.05 10.65
C PHE A 110 10.80 -5.58 10.43
N ASN A 111 11.54 -4.92 9.56
CA ASN A 111 11.38 -3.51 9.27
C ASN A 111 11.14 -3.31 7.78
N ILE A 112 10.37 -2.29 7.44
CA ILE A 112 10.15 -1.84 6.08
C ILE A 112 10.39 -0.33 6.01
N ASP A 113 11.26 0.10 5.09
CA ASP A 113 11.42 1.50 4.72
C ASP A 113 10.77 1.72 3.36
N TRP A 114 9.92 2.73 3.24
CA TRP A 114 9.11 2.96 2.07
C TRP A 114 8.84 4.44 1.82
N GLU A 115 8.45 4.76 0.60
CA GLU A 115 7.92 6.07 0.23
C GLU A 115 6.90 5.91 -0.89
N TYR A 116 6.06 6.92 -1.09
CA TYR A 116 5.21 7.05 -2.27
C TYR A 116 4.81 8.50 -2.52
N ASN A 117 4.45 8.82 -3.77
CA ASN A 117 3.88 10.12 -4.13
C ASN A 117 2.39 10.11 -3.81
N ILE A 118 1.92 11.17 -3.14
CA ILE A 118 0.52 11.37 -2.80
C ILE A 118 -0.21 11.84 -4.05
N ILE A 119 -1.36 11.25 -4.33
CA ILE A 119 -2.14 11.55 -5.53
C ILE A 119 -2.89 12.87 -5.37
N ASP A 120 -3.05 13.62 -6.46
CA ASP A 120 -3.89 14.81 -6.53
C ASP A 120 -5.37 14.40 -6.55
N ALA A 121 -6.12 14.80 -5.54
CA ALA A 121 -7.52 14.42 -5.34
C ALA A 121 -8.46 15.10 -6.35
N ASP A 122 -8.11 16.29 -6.84
CA ASP A 122 -8.87 17.01 -7.88
C ASP A 122 -8.79 16.30 -9.24
N LEU A 123 -7.66 15.64 -9.51
CA LEU A 123 -7.42 14.93 -10.74
C LEU A 123 -7.86 13.47 -10.68
N ASN A 124 -7.90 12.90 -9.48
CA ASN A 124 -8.28 11.50 -9.29
C ASN A 124 -9.07 11.33 -8.00
N ARG A 125 -10.38 11.20 -8.12
CA ARG A 125 -11.25 10.95 -6.96
C ARG A 125 -10.91 9.61 -6.30
N ALA A 126 -10.27 9.68 -5.13
CA ALA A 126 -9.90 8.55 -4.31
C ALA A 126 -10.25 8.82 -2.85
N ARG A 127 -10.09 7.81 -1.99
CA ARG A 127 -10.19 7.98 -0.52
C ARG A 127 -8.92 8.55 0.08
N GLY A 128 -8.31 9.50 -0.56
CA GLY A 128 -7.08 10.10 -0.11
C GLY A 128 -6.36 10.78 -1.24
N GLY A 129 -5.52 11.71 -0.88
CA GLY A 129 -4.79 12.53 -1.79
C GLY A 129 -4.45 13.86 -1.15
N TYR A 130 -4.03 14.80 -1.96
CA TYR A 130 -3.90 16.18 -1.53
C TYR A 130 -4.83 17.08 -2.35
N GLU A 131 -5.26 18.17 -1.75
CA GLU A 131 -5.97 19.27 -2.38
C GLU A 131 -5.25 20.58 -2.07
N TYR A 132 -5.14 21.48 -3.06
CA TYR A 132 -4.51 22.78 -2.89
C TYR A 132 -5.53 23.89 -2.84
N PHE A 133 -5.57 24.63 -1.74
CA PHE A 133 -6.45 25.78 -1.52
C PHE A 133 -5.70 27.07 -1.85
N LYS A 134 -6.08 27.69 -2.95
CA LYS A 134 -5.39 28.89 -3.49
C LYS A 134 -5.55 30.11 -2.59
N GLU A 135 -6.67 30.22 -1.92
CA GLU A 135 -7.04 31.32 -1.01
C GLU A 135 -6.09 31.36 0.19
N ASP A 136 -5.82 30.20 0.76
CA ASP A 136 -4.97 30.03 1.94
C ASP A 136 -3.53 29.68 1.59
N LYS A 137 -3.24 29.43 0.31
CA LYS A 137 -1.95 28.95 -0.20
C LYS A 137 -1.45 27.73 0.56
N ASN A 138 -2.35 26.81 0.86
CA ASN A 138 -2.09 25.66 1.70
C ASN A 138 -2.61 24.37 1.07
N TYR A 139 -2.06 23.24 1.54
CA TYR A 139 -2.50 21.90 1.17
C TYR A 139 -3.29 21.27 2.29
N ILE A 140 -4.30 20.48 1.92
CA ILE A 140 -4.95 19.52 2.81
C ILE A 140 -4.60 18.12 2.32
N TYR A 141 -4.19 17.27 3.24
CA TYR A 141 -3.87 15.87 2.99
C TYR A 141 -4.87 14.97 3.69
N GLU A 142 -5.57 14.16 2.91
CA GLU A 142 -6.38 13.07 3.41
C GLU A 142 -5.74 11.76 2.96
N ILE A 143 -5.23 10.96 3.90
CA ILE A 143 -4.38 9.82 3.59
C ILE A 143 -4.94 8.55 4.22
N ALA A 144 -5.56 7.72 3.39
CA ALA A 144 -6.04 6.40 3.76
C ALA A 144 -5.10 5.30 3.24
N GLN A 145 -5.03 4.16 3.95
CA GLN A 145 -4.29 2.98 3.49
C GLN A 145 -2.82 3.30 3.16
N TRP A 146 -2.19 4.10 4.00
CA TRP A 146 -0.96 4.82 3.70
C TRP A 146 0.33 4.06 4.00
N PHE A 147 0.29 3.04 4.84
CA PHE A 147 1.48 2.25 5.22
C PHE A 147 1.32 0.79 4.78
N PRO A 148 2.42 0.06 4.52
CA PRO A 148 2.39 -1.36 4.30
C PRO A 148 1.75 -2.09 5.48
N ARG A 149 0.79 -2.98 5.25
CA ARG A 149 0.03 -3.64 6.31
C ARG A 149 0.13 -5.15 6.21
N MET A 150 0.22 -5.83 7.35
CA MET A 150 0.13 -7.29 7.35
C MET A 150 -1.18 -7.75 6.73
N ALA A 151 -1.11 -8.72 5.82
CA ALA A 151 -2.28 -9.43 5.36
C ALA A 151 -2.79 -10.35 6.47
N ALA A 152 -4.10 -10.54 6.54
CA ALA A 152 -4.68 -11.48 7.48
C ALA A 152 -4.35 -12.93 7.10
N TYR A 153 -4.09 -13.77 8.10
CA TYR A 153 -3.94 -15.20 7.95
C TYR A 153 -5.02 -15.93 8.75
N THR A 154 -5.72 -16.82 8.10
CA THR A 154 -6.68 -17.72 8.76
C THR A 154 -6.24 -19.17 8.59
N ASP A 155 -6.45 -20.00 9.59
CA ASP A 155 -6.15 -21.44 9.53
C ASP A 155 -7.04 -22.20 8.53
N TYR A 156 -8.15 -21.59 8.15
CA TYR A 156 -9.13 -22.15 7.21
C TYR A 156 -8.77 -21.88 5.74
N THR A 157 -8.40 -20.66 5.36
CA THR A 157 -8.15 -20.26 3.97
C THR A 157 -6.70 -19.86 3.70
N GLY A 158 -5.86 -19.79 4.74
CA GLY A 158 -4.50 -19.28 4.65
C GLY A 158 -4.45 -17.75 4.52
N TRP A 159 -3.47 -17.25 3.81
CA TRP A 159 -3.26 -15.82 3.61
C TRP A 159 -4.36 -15.18 2.75
N GLN A 160 -4.88 -14.04 3.21
CA GLN A 160 -5.77 -13.18 2.46
C GLN A 160 -4.96 -12.23 1.59
N ASN A 161 -4.45 -12.73 0.46
CA ASN A 161 -3.51 -12.04 -0.41
C ASN A 161 -4.10 -11.66 -1.78
N LYS A 162 -5.38 -11.35 -1.82
CA LYS A 162 -6.04 -10.87 -3.05
C LYS A 162 -5.58 -9.45 -3.38
N GLN A 163 -5.51 -9.16 -4.69
CA GLN A 163 -5.18 -7.82 -5.18
C GLN A 163 -6.25 -6.80 -4.78
N PHE A 164 -5.80 -5.59 -4.43
CA PHE A 164 -6.71 -4.48 -4.22
C PHE A 164 -6.99 -3.76 -5.54
N LEU A 165 -8.22 -3.86 -6.02
CA LEU A 165 -8.67 -3.29 -7.29
C LEU A 165 -9.48 -2.00 -7.08
N GLY A 166 -9.29 -1.32 -5.96
CA GLY A 166 -9.94 -0.04 -5.67
C GLY A 166 -11.31 -0.13 -5.02
N SER A 167 -11.91 -1.29 -4.99
CA SER A 167 -13.17 -1.57 -4.30
C SER A 167 -13.10 -2.92 -3.61
N GLY A 168 -13.89 -3.09 -2.57
CA GLY A 168 -13.95 -4.31 -1.78
C GLY A 168 -13.54 -4.10 -0.33
N GLU A 169 -13.96 -5.02 0.51
CA GLU A 169 -13.61 -5.05 1.92
C GLU A 169 -12.45 -6.01 2.15
N PHE A 170 -11.55 -5.62 3.04
CA PHE A 170 -10.44 -6.47 3.46
C PHE A 170 -10.63 -6.94 4.88
N THR A 171 -10.19 -8.16 5.13
CA THR A 171 -9.92 -8.60 6.48
C THR A 171 -8.62 -7.96 6.94
N LEU A 172 -8.69 -7.17 8.01
CA LEU A 172 -7.53 -6.54 8.63
C LEU A 172 -7.24 -7.21 9.96
N GLU A 173 -5.96 -7.44 10.21
CA GLU A 173 -5.51 -7.92 11.51
C GLU A 173 -5.60 -6.81 12.56
N PHE A 174 -5.99 -7.18 13.77
CA PHE A 174 -5.89 -6.30 14.93
C PHE A 174 -4.43 -6.22 15.39
N GLY A 175 -4.05 -5.04 15.87
CA GLY A 175 -2.70 -4.81 16.37
C GLY A 175 -2.63 -3.59 17.27
N ASN A 176 -1.52 -3.47 17.98
CA ASN A 176 -1.16 -2.27 18.71
C ASN A 176 -0.29 -1.40 17.79
N TYR A 177 -0.64 -0.14 17.65
CA TYR A 177 0.06 0.81 16.79
C TYR A 177 0.63 1.96 17.63
N ARG A 178 1.87 2.30 17.34
CA ARG A 178 2.46 3.57 17.74
C ARG A 178 2.88 4.29 16.48
N VAL A 179 2.35 5.48 16.28
CA VAL A 179 2.59 6.28 15.08
C VAL A 179 3.20 7.62 15.49
N GLU A 180 4.26 8.02 14.80
CA GLU A 180 4.88 9.33 14.92
C GLU A 180 4.86 9.98 13.55
N ILE A 181 4.31 11.19 13.45
CA ILE A 181 4.15 11.92 12.20
C ILE A 181 4.90 13.25 12.31
N THR A 182 5.73 13.53 11.32
CA THR A 182 6.35 14.84 11.10
C THR A 182 5.80 15.42 9.79
N ALA A 183 5.28 16.65 9.87
CA ALA A 183 4.75 17.41 8.75
C ALA A 183 5.36 18.79 8.71
#